data_415750c7d485cff3db7dfecf188902e9
#
_entry.id   415750c7d485cff3db7dfecf188902e9
#
_cell.length_a   1.000
_cell.length_b   1.000
_cell.length_c   1.000
_cell.angle_alpha   90.00
_cell.angle_beta   90.00
_cell.angle_gamma   90.00
#
_symmetry.space_group_name_H-M   'P 1'
#
loop_
_entity.id
_entity.type
_entity.pdbx_description
1 polymer ?
#
loop_
_entity_poly.entity_id
_entity_poly.type
_entity_poly.pdbx_seq_one_letter_code
_entity_poly.pdbx_strand_id
1 'polypeptide(L)'
;MRFISVFTHGPSQRHPTEAEGAGMLKLIEEGMKAGWLIECEGVDDDTTGVRVHKDSGGKVTVTDGPFAEAKEVIGGYALLSAASKEEAVEYTRRLLEHVYQGTWEIYQLFGMPTGERQ
;
A
#
# COMPACT_ATOMS: atom_id res chain seq x y z
N MET A 1 -7.79 3.93 15.52
CA MET A 1 -6.82 2.87 15.22
C MET A 1 -6.18 3.13 13.86
N ARG A 2 -4.97 2.64 13.67
CA ARG A 2 -4.27 2.83 12.40
C ARG A 2 -4.14 1.50 11.68
N PHE A 3 -4.25 1.57 10.37
CA PHE A 3 -4.15 0.41 9.50
C PHE A 3 -3.24 0.73 8.33
N ILE A 4 -2.55 -0.28 7.81
CA ILE A 4 -1.87 -0.16 6.53
C ILE A 4 -2.62 -1.02 5.53
N SER A 5 -2.86 -0.45 4.37
CA SER A 5 -3.50 -1.16 3.27
C SER A 5 -2.47 -1.23 2.15
N VAL A 6 -2.11 -2.44 1.73
CA VAL A 6 -1.05 -2.67 0.76
C VAL A 6 -1.67 -3.16 -0.53
N PHE A 7 -1.37 -2.46 -1.62
CA PHE A 7 -1.89 -2.80 -2.93
C PHE A 7 -0.90 -3.65 -3.69
N THR A 8 -1.38 -4.78 -4.21
CA THR A 8 -0.56 -5.65 -5.06
C THR A 8 -1.29 -5.88 -6.38
N HIS A 9 -0.52 -6.12 -7.44
CA HIS A 9 -1.10 -6.42 -8.73
C HIS A 9 -0.19 -7.40 -9.48
N GLY A 10 -0.77 -8.04 -10.49
CA GLY A 10 -0.05 -8.99 -11.32
C GLY A 10 0.50 -8.36 -12.58
N PRO A 11 1.08 -9.19 -13.45
CA PRO A 11 1.73 -8.69 -14.66
C PRO A 11 0.78 -8.13 -15.72
N SER A 12 -0.52 -8.38 -15.59
CA SER A 12 -1.49 -7.86 -16.55
C SER A 12 -1.97 -6.45 -16.20
N GLN A 13 -1.38 -5.85 -15.17
CA GLN A 13 -1.77 -4.51 -14.77
C GLN A 13 -1.34 -3.51 -15.83
N ARG A 14 -2.26 -2.62 -16.20
CA ARG A 14 -1.99 -1.56 -17.16
C ARG A 14 -1.80 -0.25 -16.40
N HIS A 15 -1.23 0.71 -17.07
CA HIS A 15 -1.12 2.05 -16.49
C HIS A 15 -2.51 2.62 -16.26
N PRO A 16 -2.70 3.42 -15.21
CA PRO A 16 -3.99 4.06 -14.99
C PRO A 16 -4.33 5.02 -16.12
N THR A 17 -5.62 5.13 -16.40
CA THR A 17 -6.08 6.14 -17.33
C THR A 17 -5.96 7.51 -16.64
N GLU A 18 -6.04 8.56 -17.46
CA GLU A 18 -6.00 9.92 -16.93
C GLU A 18 -7.13 10.14 -15.92
N ALA A 19 -8.32 9.62 -16.23
CA ALA A 19 -9.46 9.76 -15.33
C ALA A 19 -9.24 9.01 -14.01
N GLU A 20 -8.66 7.81 -14.10
CA GLU A 20 -8.35 7.04 -12.87
C GLU A 20 -7.35 7.77 -12.01
N GLY A 21 -6.30 8.31 -12.63
CA GLY A 21 -5.29 9.05 -11.88
C GLY A 21 -5.87 10.31 -11.23
N ALA A 22 -6.69 11.04 -11.96
CA ALA A 22 -7.32 12.24 -11.42
C ALA A 22 -8.28 11.89 -10.28
N GLY A 23 -9.04 10.80 -10.43
CA GLY A 23 -9.94 10.36 -9.37
C GLY A 23 -9.22 9.95 -8.11
N MET A 24 -8.12 9.24 -8.27
CA MET A 24 -7.30 8.82 -7.13
C MET A 24 -6.73 10.04 -6.41
N LEU A 25 -6.21 11.00 -7.17
CA LEU A 25 -5.62 12.19 -6.56
C LEU A 25 -6.66 12.97 -5.77
N LYS A 26 -7.85 13.10 -6.33
CA LYS A 26 -8.93 13.80 -5.65
C LYS A 26 -9.33 13.09 -4.37
N LEU A 27 -9.42 11.76 -4.41
CA LEU A 27 -9.77 10.97 -3.24
C LEU A 27 -8.71 11.10 -2.15
N ILE A 28 -7.43 11.11 -2.56
CA ILE A 28 -6.33 11.28 -1.61
C ILE A 28 -6.47 12.63 -0.90
N GLU A 29 -6.74 13.69 -1.66
CA GLU A 29 -6.90 15.00 -1.06
C GLU A 29 -8.08 15.03 -0.09
N GLU A 30 -9.19 14.44 -0.50
CA GLU A 30 -10.38 14.41 0.35
C GLU A 30 -10.14 13.60 1.61
N GLY A 31 -9.48 12.46 1.48
CA GLY A 31 -9.22 11.59 2.61
C GLY A 31 -8.27 12.21 3.62
N MET A 32 -7.24 12.89 3.12
CA MET A 32 -6.31 13.57 4.01
C MET A 32 -7.00 14.71 4.75
N LYS A 33 -7.83 15.46 4.03
CA LYS A 33 -8.55 16.57 4.63
C LYS A 33 -9.56 16.09 5.67
N ALA A 34 -10.20 14.96 5.40
CA ALA A 34 -11.17 14.37 6.31
C ALA A 34 -10.50 13.65 7.48
N GLY A 35 -9.22 13.33 7.35
CA GLY A 35 -8.46 12.72 8.44
C GLY A 35 -8.40 11.20 8.44
N TRP A 36 -9.08 10.53 7.50
CA TRP A 36 -9.03 9.08 7.48
C TRP A 36 -7.83 8.55 6.68
N LEU A 37 -7.23 9.37 5.85
CA LEU A 37 -6.05 8.98 5.08
C LEU A 37 -4.85 9.74 5.62
N ILE A 38 -3.89 8.99 6.18
CA ILE A 38 -2.70 9.59 6.75
C ILE A 38 -1.64 9.78 5.69
N GLU A 39 -1.47 8.77 4.85
CA GLU A 39 -0.44 8.77 3.82
C GLU A 39 -0.83 7.78 2.74
N CYS A 40 -0.50 8.06 1.50
CA CYS A 40 -0.78 7.17 0.38
C CYS A 40 0.26 7.42 -0.70
N GLU A 41 0.94 6.34 -1.11
CA GLU A 41 1.98 6.45 -2.12
C GLU A 41 1.91 5.28 -3.07
N GLY A 42 2.18 5.55 -4.34
CA GLY A 42 2.44 4.50 -5.29
C GLY A 42 3.88 4.05 -5.19
N VAL A 43 4.12 2.80 -5.48
CA VAL A 43 5.46 2.22 -5.50
C VAL A 43 5.87 2.10 -6.96
N ASP A 44 7.11 2.52 -7.26
CA ASP A 44 7.65 2.33 -8.60
C ASP A 44 7.70 0.83 -8.89
N ASP A 45 7.98 0.45 -10.13
CA ASP A 45 7.94 -0.97 -10.44
C ASP A 45 9.08 -1.71 -9.73
N ASP A 46 9.04 -3.04 -9.78
CA ASP A 46 9.99 -3.86 -9.03
C ASP A 46 11.39 -3.85 -9.60
N THR A 47 11.62 -3.17 -10.75
CA THR A 47 12.97 -3.05 -11.29
C THR A 47 13.83 -2.15 -10.42
N THR A 48 13.20 -1.26 -9.63
CA THR A 48 13.95 -0.40 -8.72
C THR A 48 14.05 -0.99 -7.33
N GLY A 49 13.47 -2.18 -7.11
CA GLY A 49 13.43 -2.78 -5.79
C GLY A 49 14.72 -3.48 -5.41
N VAL A 50 14.94 -3.59 -4.11
CA VAL A 50 16.08 -4.31 -3.57
C VAL A 50 15.56 -5.16 -2.42
N ARG A 51 15.96 -6.42 -2.38
CA ARG A 51 15.58 -7.32 -1.30
C ARG A 51 16.78 -7.50 -0.38
N VAL A 52 16.58 -7.22 0.89
CA VAL A 52 17.60 -7.43 1.91
C VAL A 52 17.08 -8.51 2.84
N HIS A 53 17.80 -9.61 2.91
CA HIS A 53 17.33 -10.78 3.66
C HIS A 53 18.37 -11.20 4.69
N LYS A 54 17.90 -11.60 5.87
CA LYS A 54 18.76 -12.14 6.92
C LYS A 54 18.27 -13.55 7.24
N ASP A 55 19.14 -14.53 7.14
CA ASP A 55 18.75 -15.90 7.44
C ASP A 55 18.90 -16.16 8.95
N SER A 56 18.52 -17.36 9.38
CA SER A 56 18.53 -17.70 10.80
C SER A 56 19.94 -17.76 11.39
N GLY A 57 20.96 -17.90 10.53
CA GLY A 57 22.35 -17.88 10.96
C GLY A 57 22.95 -16.48 11.02
N GLY A 58 22.16 -15.47 10.67
CA GLY A 58 22.63 -14.10 10.71
C GLY A 58 23.22 -13.59 9.41
N LYS A 59 23.24 -14.40 8.37
CA LYS A 59 23.79 -13.97 7.10
C LYS A 59 22.81 -13.03 6.37
N VAL A 60 23.31 -11.91 5.92
CA VAL A 60 22.51 -10.92 5.20
C VAL A 60 22.82 -11.00 3.70
N THR A 61 21.77 -11.06 2.90
CA THR A 61 21.87 -11.11 1.44
C THR A 61 21.11 -9.94 0.85
N VAL A 62 21.70 -9.29 -0.14
CA VAL A 62 21.09 -8.18 -0.84
C VAL A 62 20.90 -8.59 -2.29
N THR A 63 19.66 -8.48 -2.78
CA THR A 63 19.32 -8.91 -4.14
C THR A 63 18.59 -7.79 -4.85
N ASP A 64 19.08 -7.40 -6.02
CA ASP A 64 18.42 -6.39 -6.82
C ASP A 64 17.22 -6.99 -7.54
N GLY A 65 16.17 -6.18 -7.72
CA GLY A 65 15.05 -6.57 -8.54
C GLY A 65 15.38 -6.48 -10.02
N PRO A 66 14.45 -6.89 -10.88
CA PRO A 66 13.12 -7.37 -10.56
C PRO A 66 13.16 -8.78 -9.98
N PHE A 67 12.12 -9.12 -9.22
CA PHE A 67 12.06 -10.42 -8.54
C PHE A 67 11.23 -11.35 -9.42
N ALA A 68 11.95 -12.10 -10.29
CA ALA A 68 11.29 -12.88 -11.34
C ALA A 68 10.36 -13.96 -10.79
N GLU A 69 10.60 -14.41 -9.56
CA GLU A 69 9.76 -15.43 -8.94
C GLU A 69 8.44 -14.88 -8.43
N ALA A 70 8.30 -13.56 -8.31
CA ALA A 70 7.09 -12.98 -7.76
C ALA A 70 5.99 -12.96 -8.82
N LYS A 71 4.80 -13.45 -8.44
CA LYS A 71 3.64 -13.39 -9.31
C LYS A 71 2.89 -12.09 -9.18
N GLU A 72 3.04 -11.44 -8.03
CA GLU A 72 2.43 -10.15 -7.77
C GLU A 72 3.48 -9.24 -7.16
N VAL A 73 3.35 -7.97 -7.44
CA VAL A 73 4.26 -6.97 -6.91
C VAL A 73 3.47 -5.90 -6.19
N ILE A 74 4.13 -5.24 -5.25
CA ILE A 74 3.50 -4.15 -4.51
C ILE A 74 3.41 -2.95 -5.44
N GLY A 75 2.18 -2.41 -5.55
CA GLY A 75 1.94 -1.23 -6.38
C GLY A 75 1.75 0.04 -5.57
N GLY A 76 1.54 -0.08 -4.26
CA GLY A 76 1.35 1.09 -3.43
C GLY A 76 0.87 0.73 -2.06
N TYR A 77 0.69 1.74 -1.23
CA TYR A 77 0.16 1.54 0.11
C TYR A 77 -0.60 2.77 0.58
N ALA A 78 -1.42 2.58 1.59
CA ALA A 78 -2.14 3.65 2.25
C ALA A 78 -2.12 3.42 3.75
N LEU A 79 -1.86 4.48 4.51
CA LEU A 79 -1.98 4.44 5.96
C LEU A 79 -3.30 5.09 6.31
N LEU A 80 -4.13 4.37 7.06
CA LEU A 80 -5.48 4.78 7.35
C LEU A 80 -5.69 4.96 8.86
N SER A 81 -6.55 5.91 9.20
CA SER A 81 -7.06 6.07 10.54
C SER A 81 -8.53 5.70 10.50
N ALA A 82 -8.93 4.70 11.27
CA ALA A 82 -10.30 4.20 11.23
C ALA A 82 -10.69 3.71 12.61
N ALA A 83 -11.98 3.74 12.89
CA ALA A 83 -12.50 3.30 14.17
C ALA A 83 -12.55 1.78 14.28
N SER A 84 -12.57 1.09 13.15
CA SER A 84 -12.72 -0.35 13.13
C SER A 84 -12.13 -0.91 11.83
N LYS A 85 -11.97 -2.22 11.80
CA LYS A 85 -11.55 -2.90 10.57
C LYS A 85 -12.57 -2.68 9.46
N GLU A 86 -13.84 -2.72 9.82
CA GLU A 86 -14.91 -2.52 8.83
C GLU A 86 -14.83 -1.14 8.19
N GLU A 87 -14.51 -0.14 8.98
CA GLU A 87 -14.35 1.20 8.43
C GLU A 87 -13.12 1.29 7.54
N ALA A 88 -12.03 0.62 7.93
CA ALA A 88 -10.84 0.59 7.10
C ALA A 88 -11.11 -0.08 5.75
N VAL A 89 -11.95 -1.13 5.74
CA VAL A 89 -12.36 -1.77 4.51
C VAL A 89 -13.13 -0.79 3.63
N GLU A 90 -14.00 -0.01 4.23
CA GLU A 90 -14.82 0.93 3.47
C GLU A 90 -13.96 2.01 2.81
N TYR A 91 -12.97 2.53 3.54
CA TYR A 91 -12.04 3.50 2.97
C TYR A 91 -11.21 2.88 1.85
N THR A 92 -10.74 1.65 2.05
CA THR A 92 -9.96 0.97 1.03
C THR A 92 -10.79 0.71 -0.22
N ARG A 93 -12.09 0.42 -0.03
CA ARG A 93 -12.99 0.20 -1.16
C ARG A 93 -13.04 1.45 -2.05
N ARG A 94 -12.98 2.63 -1.46
CA ARG A 94 -12.96 3.87 -2.24
C ARG A 94 -11.69 3.97 -3.08
N LEU A 95 -10.55 3.56 -2.50
CA LEU A 95 -9.29 3.55 -3.26
C LEU A 95 -9.37 2.57 -4.41
N LEU A 96 -10.02 1.43 -4.20
CA LEU A 96 -10.12 0.39 -5.21
C LEU A 96 -10.85 0.86 -6.47
N GLU A 97 -11.76 1.82 -6.32
CA GLU A 97 -12.51 2.32 -7.47
C GLU A 97 -11.64 3.01 -8.50
N HIS A 98 -10.43 3.39 -8.12
CA HIS A 98 -9.55 4.17 -8.98
C HIS A 98 -8.36 3.37 -9.49
N VAL A 99 -8.41 2.05 -9.37
CA VAL A 99 -7.36 1.18 -9.93
C VAL A 99 -8.03 0.22 -10.92
N TYR A 100 -7.23 -0.22 -11.89
CA TYR A 100 -7.75 -1.13 -12.91
C TYR A 100 -8.13 -2.47 -12.32
N GLN A 101 -7.20 -3.11 -11.64
CA GLN A 101 -7.45 -4.36 -10.92
C GLN A 101 -6.31 -4.59 -9.95
N GLY A 102 -6.57 -5.41 -8.95
CA GLY A 102 -5.55 -5.72 -7.96
C GLY A 102 -6.20 -6.00 -6.63
N THR A 103 -5.35 -6.17 -5.63
CA THR A 103 -5.76 -6.56 -4.30
C THR A 103 -5.19 -5.59 -3.28
N TRP A 104 -6.03 -5.15 -2.36
CA TRP A 104 -5.57 -4.39 -1.19
C TRP A 104 -5.69 -5.30 0.01
N GLU A 105 -4.59 -5.47 0.75
CA GLU A 105 -4.58 -6.23 1.98
C GLU A 105 -4.42 -5.27 3.14
N ILE A 106 -5.28 -5.41 4.14
CA ILE A 106 -5.36 -4.46 5.23
C ILE A 106 -4.88 -5.10 6.51
N TYR A 107 -3.96 -4.43 7.20
CA TYR A 107 -3.41 -4.93 8.47
C TYR A 107 -3.50 -3.83 9.50
N GLN A 108 -3.91 -4.17 10.72
CA GLN A 108 -3.93 -3.20 11.80
C GLN A 108 -2.52 -3.02 12.33
N LEU A 109 -2.15 -1.77 12.57
CA LEU A 109 -0.84 -1.45 13.13
C LEU A 109 -0.98 -1.36 14.63
N PHE A 110 -0.03 -1.98 15.36
CA PHE A 110 -0.12 -1.93 16.81
C PHE A 110 0.59 -0.71 17.39
N GLY A 111 1.35 0.01 16.56
CA GLY A 111 2.08 1.17 17.01
C GLY A 111 3.37 0.78 17.72
N MET A 112 4.23 1.76 17.89
CA MET A 112 5.47 1.56 18.62
C MET A 112 5.25 1.95 20.07
N PRO A 113 5.94 1.31 21.01
CA PRO A 113 5.74 1.65 22.41
C PRO A 113 6.51 2.91 22.80
N THR A 114 6.27 3.98 22.07
CA THR A 114 6.92 5.26 22.33
C THR A 114 6.06 6.23 23.08
N GLY A 115 4.77 5.91 23.19
CA GLY A 115 3.82 6.80 23.84
C GLY A 115 3.28 7.91 22.97
N GLU A 116 3.77 8.02 21.76
CA GLU A 116 3.33 9.08 20.87
C GLU A 116 2.24 8.68 19.94
N ARG A 117 2.04 7.39 19.82
CA ARG A 117 1.11 6.96 18.88
C ARG A 117 -0.17 6.71 19.42
N GLN A 118 -1.00 6.85 18.73
CA GLN A 118 -2.15 6.47 19.26
C GLN A 118 -2.91 5.80 18.58
#